data_131c0e720f408047869469c9c9d1c22b
#
_entry.id   131c0e720f408047869469c9c9d1c22b
#
_cell.length_a   1.000
_cell.length_b   1.000
_cell.length_c   1.000
_cell.angle_alpha   90.00
_cell.angle_beta   90.00
_cell.angle_gamma   90.00
#
_symmetry.space_group_name_H-M   'P 1'
#
loop_
_entity.id
_entity.type
_entity.pdbx_description
1 polymer ?
#
loop_
_entity_poly.entity_id
_entity_poly.type
_entity_poly.pdbx_seq_one_letter_code
_entity_poly.pdbx_strand_id
1 'polypeptide(L)'
;MKLLLEKKNKIKNVIIDVDITLRSEEKKSEGTILKFLPFLHRSPAIKKHYESLENFNSLYYIPFYRYLKYDAKIGFRQMFFYILDKKAKDVQYGGYEPKFENEELHFEDFTFPPQKNKYYEEIKRICKLNNIRLIPVMTPICSKLIGKDYFQKVNLLYPEIYNYEDRVDDDKNFSSCAHMNDAGAKKFTEIILEDFFPK
;
A
#
# COMPACT_ATOMS: atom_id res chain seq x y z
N MET A 1 -9.16 -3.23 0.91
CA MET A 1 -10.05 -4.24 0.33
C MET A 1 -11.37 -4.37 1.09
N LYS A 2 -11.40 -4.85 2.35
CA LYS A 2 -12.65 -5.03 3.14
C LYS A 2 -13.54 -3.79 3.14
N LEU A 3 -12.97 -2.62 3.37
CA LEU A 3 -13.71 -1.35 3.38
C LEU A 3 -14.33 -0.99 2.01
N LEU A 4 -13.63 -1.28 0.91
CA LEU A 4 -14.16 -1.04 -0.44
C LEU A 4 -15.35 -1.96 -0.74
N LEU A 5 -15.28 -3.21 -0.32
CA LEU A 5 -16.38 -4.18 -0.48
C LEU A 5 -17.57 -3.84 0.42
N GLU A 6 -17.33 -3.41 1.66
CA GLU A 6 -18.37 -2.93 2.57
C GLU A 6 -19.19 -1.78 1.96
N LYS A 7 -18.52 -0.90 1.21
CA LYS A 7 -19.17 0.18 0.46
C LYS A 7 -19.84 -0.25 -0.86
N LYS A 8 -19.98 -1.56 -1.09
CA LYS A 8 -20.63 -2.16 -2.28
C LYS A 8 -19.98 -1.75 -3.61
N ASN A 9 -18.68 -1.42 -3.60
CA ASN A 9 -17.97 -1.17 -4.85
C ASN A 9 -17.86 -2.45 -5.67
N LYS A 10 -18.16 -2.35 -6.97
CA LYS A 10 -18.02 -3.45 -7.94
C LYS A 10 -16.55 -3.53 -8.40
N ILE A 11 -15.73 -4.23 -7.66
CA ILE A 11 -14.31 -4.43 -7.99
C ILE A 11 -14.20 -5.71 -8.82
N LYS A 12 -13.64 -5.61 -10.02
CA LYS A 12 -13.37 -6.77 -10.90
C LYS A 12 -11.92 -7.22 -10.80
N ASN A 13 -10.98 -6.27 -10.74
CA ASN A 13 -9.56 -6.52 -10.73
C ASN A 13 -8.89 -5.74 -9.60
N VAL A 14 -7.85 -6.31 -9.04
CA VAL A 14 -6.96 -5.67 -8.05
C VAL A 14 -5.53 -5.92 -8.48
N ILE A 15 -4.79 -4.86 -8.74
CA ILE A 15 -3.35 -4.91 -8.90
C ILE A 15 -2.74 -4.53 -7.55
N ILE A 16 -1.79 -5.30 -7.08
CA ILE A 16 -1.13 -5.06 -5.79
C ILE A 16 0.37 -5.32 -5.91
N ASP A 17 1.14 -4.39 -5.40
CA ASP A 17 2.57 -4.57 -5.19
C ASP A 17 2.81 -5.43 -3.94
N VAL A 18 3.67 -6.45 -4.07
CA VAL A 18 3.87 -7.50 -3.05
C VAL A 18 5.34 -7.78 -2.77
N ASP A 19 6.27 -6.93 -3.15
CA ASP A 19 7.70 -7.17 -3.00
C ASP A 19 8.22 -6.97 -1.58
N ILE A 20 8.48 -5.74 -1.18
CA ILE A 20 9.08 -5.37 0.12
C ILE A 20 8.21 -5.81 1.31
N THR A 21 6.91 -5.92 1.12
CA THR A 21 5.98 -6.35 2.17
C THR A 21 6.21 -7.78 2.65
N LEU A 22 6.99 -8.57 1.91
CA LEU A 22 7.36 -9.93 2.27
C LEU A 22 8.63 -10.02 3.14
N ARG A 23 9.23 -8.89 3.50
CA ARG A 23 10.44 -8.85 4.34
C ARG A 23 10.22 -9.34 5.75
N SER A 24 9.11 -8.97 6.38
CA SER A 24 8.77 -9.37 7.75
C SER A 24 7.27 -9.18 8.01
N GLU A 25 6.75 -9.84 9.05
CA GLU A 25 5.47 -9.42 9.61
C GLU A 25 5.67 -8.02 10.23
N GLU A 26 5.25 -6.98 9.54
CA GLU A 26 5.38 -5.61 10.03
C GLU A 26 4.70 -5.46 11.40
N LYS A 27 5.45 -4.93 12.36
CA LYS A 27 4.85 -4.29 13.51
C LYS A 27 3.99 -3.14 12.97
N LYS A 28 2.70 -3.16 13.29
CA LYS A 28 1.77 -2.08 12.94
C LYS A 28 2.40 -0.75 13.34
N SER A 29 2.80 0.08 12.37
CA SER A 29 3.30 1.41 12.68
C SER A 29 2.17 2.20 13.34
N GLU A 30 2.49 2.98 14.37
CA GLU A 30 1.49 3.85 15.03
C GLU A 30 0.77 4.74 14.01
N GLY A 31 1.49 5.22 12.98
CA GLY A 31 0.90 6.03 11.91
C GLY A 31 -0.18 5.32 11.09
N THR A 32 -0.05 4.02 10.86
CA THR A 32 -1.08 3.24 10.15
C THR A 32 -2.32 3.06 11.01
N ILE A 33 -2.15 2.90 12.33
CA ILE A 33 -3.25 2.81 13.28
C ILE A 33 -4.04 4.13 13.29
N LEU A 34 -3.39 5.28 13.24
CA LEU A 34 -4.03 6.59 13.35
C LEU A 34 -4.96 6.91 12.17
N LYS A 35 -4.62 6.53 10.96
CA LYS A 35 -5.33 6.93 9.73
C LYS A 35 -6.83 6.60 9.72
N PHE A 36 -7.23 5.46 10.28
CA PHE A 36 -8.61 4.99 10.23
C PHE A 36 -9.36 5.18 11.55
N LEU A 37 -8.69 5.60 12.60
CA LEU A 37 -9.27 5.72 13.93
C LEU A 37 -10.48 6.69 14.00
N PRO A 38 -10.51 7.83 13.29
CA PRO A 38 -11.69 8.70 13.24
C PRO A 38 -12.94 8.01 12.70
N PHE A 39 -12.76 6.97 11.89
CA PHE A 39 -13.86 6.22 11.26
C PHE A 39 -14.26 4.95 12.01
N LEU A 40 -13.76 4.76 13.23
CA LEU A 40 -13.94 3.54 14.04
C LEU A 40 -15.41 3.15 14.20
N HIS A 41 -16.32 4.12 14.33
CA HIS A 41 -17.76 3.89 14.45
C HIS A 41 -18.53 3.80 13.13
N ARG A 42 -17.84 4.09 12.00
CA ARG A 42 -18.51 4.21 10.69
C ARG A 42 -18.42 2.94 9.84
N SER A 43 -17.59 1.97 10.26
CA SER A 43 -17.33 0.78 9.45
C SER A 43 -17.06 -0.44 10.33
N PRO A 44 -17.85 -1.53 10.18
CA PRO A 44 -17.56 -2.81 10.83
C PRO A 44 -16.17 -3.37 10.50
N ALA A 45 -15.69 -3.17 9.27
CA ALA A 45 -14.35 -3.60 8.86
C ALA A 45 -13.26 -2.84 9.64
N ILE A 46 -13.45 -1.53 9.85
CA ILE A 46 -12.54 -0.71 10.66
C ILE A 46 -12.61 -1.15 12.12
N LYS A 47 -13.81 -1.29 12.67
CA LYS A 47 -14.00 -1.76 14.06
C LYS A 47 -13.26 -3.06 14.29
N LYS A 48 -13.48 -4.09 13.45
CA LYS A 48 -12.81 -5.39 13.55
C LYS A 48 -11.29 -5.30 13.50
N HIS A 49 -10.74 -4.34 12.74
CA HIS A 49 -9.31 -4.12 12.67
C HIS A 49 -8.72 -3.64 14.02
N TYR A 50 -9.47 -2.83 14.76
CA TYR A 50 -9.04 -2.27 16.04
C TYR A 50 -9.37 -3.14 17.26
N GLU A 51 -10.27 -4.12 17.14
CA GLU A 51 -10.66 -5.03 18.24
C GLU A 51 -9.48 -5.78 18.87
N SER A 52 -8.38 -5.95 18.14
CA SER A 52 -7.16 -6.59 18.66
C SER A 52 -6.25 -5.67 19.50
N LEU A 53 -6.60 -4.39 19.65
CA LEU A 53 -5.81 -3.45 20.46
C LEU A 53 -6.22 -3.55 21.94
N GLU A 54 -5.25 -3.56 22.86
CA GLU A 54 -5.50 -3.61 24.31
C GLU A 54 -6.43 -2.50 24.79
N ASN A 55 -6.33 -1.32 24.21
CA ASN A 55 -7.12 -0.16 24.58
C ASN A 55 -8.38 0.03 23.72
N PHE A 56 -8.82 -0.99 22.97
CA PHE A 56 -9.98 -0.90 22.07
C PHE A 56 -11.23 -0.37 22.78
N ASN A 57 -11.56 -0.87 23.96
CA ASN A 57 -12.75 -0.44 24.69
C ASN A 57 -12.73 1.05 25.01
N SER A 58 -11.57 1.59 25.42
CA SER A 58 -11.42 3.02 25.67
C SER A 58 -11.56 3.83 24.38
N LEU A 59 -10.96 3.37 23.28
CA LEU A 59 -11.07 4.02 21.97
C LEU A 59 -12.51 4.01 21.42
N TYR A 60 -13.25 2.95 21.71
CA TYR A 60 -14.58 2.75 21.17
C TYR A 60 -15.66 3.43 22.02
N TYR A 61 -15.63 3.27 23.34
CA TYR A 61 -16.74 3.70 24.22
C TYR A 61 -16.53 5.05 24.87
N ILE A 62 -15.28 5.51 25.10
CA ILE A 62 -15.05 6.81 25.72
C ILE A 62 -15.08 7.91 24.65
N PRO A 63 -16.05 8.85 24.73
CA PRO A 63 -16.12 9.96 23.80
C PRO A 63 -14.80 10.73 23.73
N PHE A 64 -14.36 11.08 22.52
CA PHE A 64 -13.14 11.85 22.25
C PHE A 64 -11.82 11.19 22.65
N TYR A 65 -11.79 10.10 23.43
CA TYR A 65 -10.55 9.45 23.87
C TYR A 65 -9.64 9.06 22.69
N ARG A 66 -10.21 8.52 21.60
CA ARG A 66 -9.48 8.19 20.38
C ARG A 66 -8.79 9.40 19.75
N TYR A 67 -9.37 10.59 19.87
CA TYR A 67 -8.78 11.82 19.37
C TYR A 67 -7.68 12.31 20.32
N LEU A 68 -7.91 12.33 21.61
CA LEU A 68 -6.92 12.77 22.60
C LEU A 68 -5.63 11.96 22.56
N LYS A 69 -5.73 10.64 22.41
CA LYS A 69 -4.56 9.75 22.48
C LYS A 69 -3.73 9.73 21.21
N TYR A 70 -4.36 9.92 20.05
CA TYR A 70 -3.71 9.74 18.76
C TYR A 70 -3.70 10.99 17.88
N ASP A 71 -4.40 12.05 18.27
CA ASP A 71 -4.72 13.16 17.36
C ASP A 71 -4.02 14.49 17.67
N ALA A 72 -3.13 14.55 18.64
CA ALA A 72 -2.37 15.76 18.93
C ALA A 72 -1.58 16.31 17.71
N LYS A 73 -1.33 15.46 16.71
CA LYS A 73 -0.62 15.85 15.47
C LYS A 73 -1.50 15.91 14.22
N ILE A 74 -2.63 15.23 14.18
CA ILE A 74 -3.42 15.03 12.95
C ILE A 74 -4.76 15.75 13.00
N GLY A 75 -5.51 15.69 14.12
CA GLY A 75 -6.88 16.11 14.18
C GLY A 75 -7.12 17.59 14.01
N PHE A 76 -6.39 18.41 14.71
CA PHE A 76 -6.59 19.87 14.65
C PHE A 76 -6.29 20.43 13.25
N ARG A 77 -5.21 19.98 12.64
CA ARG A 77 -4.81 20.40 11.30
C ARG A 77 -5.80 19.90 10.23
N GLN A 78 -6.21 18.66 10.30
CA GLN A 78 -7.16 18.05 9.36
C GLN A 78 -8.56 18.68 9.52
N MET A 79 -9.01 18.95 10.74
CA MET A 79 -10.25 19.65 11.00
C MET A 79 -10.23 21.07 10.40
N PHE A 80 -9.13 21.80 10.54
CA PHE A 80 -8.97 23.13 9.94
C PHE A 80 -8.98 23.07 8.41
N PHE A 81 -8.30 22.09 7.82
CA PHE A 81 -8.32 21.90 6.36
C PHE A 81 -9.72 21.51 5.86
N TYR A 82 -10.46 20.72 6.62
CA TYR A 82 -11.83 20.37 6.29
C TYR A 82 -12.77 21.58 6.36
N ILE A 83 -12.64 22.43 7.38
CA ILE A 83 -13.42 23.67 7.52
C ILE A 83 -13.08 24.65 6.36
N LEU A 84 -11.82 24.69 5.92
CA LEU A 84 -11.36 25.54 4.84
C LEU A 84 -11.58 24.91 3.43
N ASP A 85 -12.28 23.77 3.36
CA ASP A 85 -12.50 22.98 2.13
C ASP A 85 -11.21 22.70 1.33
N LYS A 86 -10.09 22.61 2.04
CA LYS A 86 -8.80 22.24 1.44
C LYS A 86 -8.74 20.73 1.30
N LYS A 87 -8.84 20.25 0.06
CA LYS A 87 -8.61 18.83 -0.24
C LYS A 87 -7.16 18.46 0.11
N ALA A 88 -6.97 17.32 0.74
CA ALA A 88 -5.64 16.75 0.94
C ALA A 88 -4.99 16.50 -0.42
N LYS A 89 -3.67 16.71 -0.54
CA LYS A 89 -2.93 16.57 -1.81
C LYS A 89 -3.11 15.19 -2.44
N ASP A 90 -3.14 14.16 -1.62
CA ASP A 90 -3.34 12.76 -2.02
C ASP A 90 -4.73 12.48 -2.61
N VAL A 91 -5.73 13.33 -2.36
CA VAL A 91 -7.07 13.21 -2.96
C VAL A 91 -7.16 13.89 -4.33
N GLN A 92 -6.28 14.85 -4.60
CA GLN A 92 -6.32 15.68 -5.80
C GLN A 92 -6.18 14.84 -7.10
N TYR A 93 -5.38 13.77 -7.06
CA TYR A 93 -5.11 12.87 -8.19
C TYR A 93 -5.62 11.44 -7.93
N GLY A 94 -6.72 11.28 -7.16
CA GLY A 94 -7.28 9.96 -6.89
C GLY A 94 -6.37 9.05 -6.06
N GLY A 95 -5.47 9.62 -5.25
CA GLY A 95 -4.49 8.89 -4.44
C GLY A 95 -3.11 8.77 -5.08
N TYR A 96 -2.93 9.29 -6.29
CA TYR A 96 -1.62 9.36 -6.92
C TYR A 96 -0.86 10.62 -6.46
N GLU A 97 0.38 10.45 -6.02
CA GLU A 97 1.30 11.53 -5.66
C GLU A 97 2.51 11.50 -6.61
N PRO A 98 2.51 12.34 -7.66
CA PRO A 98 3.61 12.37 -8.61
C PRO A 98 4.90 12.87 -7.96
N LYS A 99 6.00 12.15 -8.19
CA LYS A 99 7.36 12.55 -7.82
C LYS A 99 8.08 12.99 -9.08
N PHE A 100 8.46 14.25 -9.15
CA PHE A 100 9.13 14.82 -10.34
C PHE A 100 10.65 14.93 -10.15
N GLU A 101 11.13 14.87 -8.92
CA GLU A 101 12.54 15.01 -8.60
C GLU A 101 13.24 13.65 -8.70
N ASN A 102 14.44 13.66 -9.28
CA ASN A 102 15.36 12.53 -9.22
C ASN A 102 16.30 12.81 -8.04
N GLU A 103 16.06 12.11 -6.93
CA GLU A 103 17.03 12.10 -5.84
C GLU A 103 18.26 11.29 -6.27
N GLU A 104 19.39 11.50 -5.61
CA GLU A 104 20.54 10.64 -5.82
C GLU A 104 20.19 9.21 -5.43
N LEU A 105 20.33 8.28 -6.38
CA LEU A 105 19.98 6.87 -6.13
C LEU A 105 21.02 6.26 -5.20
N HIS A 106 20.58 5.86 -4.01
CA HIS A 106 21.38 5.10 -3.05
C HIS A 106 21.16 3.60 -3.23
N PHE A 107 22.13 2.81 -2.78
CA PHE A 107 21.98 1.36 -2.77
C PHE A 107 20.87 0.95 -1.81
N GLU A 108 19.96 0.10 -2.30
CA GLU A 108 18.95 -0.59 -1.49
C GLU A 108 19.39 -2.04 -1.27
N ASP A 109 19.23 -2.53 -0.06
CA ASP A 109 19.65 -3.88 0.33
C ASP A 109 18.45 -4.81 0.51
N PHE A 110 18.34 -5.80 -0.38
CA PHE A 110 17.33 -6.86 -0.36
C PHE A 110 17.92 -8.24 -0.06
N THR A 111 18.98 -8.31 0.72
CA THR A 111 19.62 -9.58 1.10
C THR A 111 18.82 -10.43 2.09
N PHE A 112 17.74 -9.88 2.66
CA PHE A 112 16.85 -10.62 3.55
C PHE A 112 15.98 -11.66 2.80
N PRO A 113 15.65 -12.81 3.44
CA PRO A 113 14.77 -13.79 2.84
C PRO A 113 13.30 -13.33 2.87
N PRO A 114 12.53 -13.52 1.78
CA PRO A 114 11.10 -13.26 1.81
C PRO A 114 10.38 -14.26 2.72
N GLN A 115 9.31 -13.81 3.36
CA GLN A 115 8.51 -14.60 4.28
C GLN A 115 7.04 -14.62 3.86
N LYS A 116 6.31 -15.68 4.24
CA LYS A 116 4.87 -15.71 4.04
C LYS A 116 4.20 -14.58 4.80
N ASN A 117 3.35 -13.81 4.10
CA ASN A 117 2.67 -12.65 4.67
C ASN A 117 1.18 -12.91 4.83
N LYS A 118 0.71 -12.92 6.09
CA LYS A 118 -0.70 -13.17 6.42
C LYS A 118 -1.67 -12.16 5.81
N TYR A 119 -1.23 -10.93 5.57
CA TYR A 119 -2.08 -9.90 4.96
C TYR A 119 -2.26 -10.15 3.46
N TYR A 120 -1.19 -10.58 2.78
CA TYR A 120 -1.27 -11.00 1.39
C TYR A 120 -2.17 -12.24 1.23
N GLU A 121 -2.00 -13.25 2.07
CA GLU A 121 -2.87 -14.43 2.09
C GLU A 121 -4.36 -14.05 2.33
N GLU A 122 -4.62 -13.11 3.24
CA GLU A 122 -6.00 -12.64 3.46
C GLU A 122 -6.54 -11.86 2.26
N ILE A 123 -5.72 -11.10 1.53
CA ILE A 123 -6.14 -10.44 0.28
C ILE A 123 -6.49 -11.48 -0.78
N LYS A 124 -5.66 -12.52 -0.97
CA LYS A 124 -5.94 -13.63 -1.88
C LYS A 124 -7.29 -14.28 -1.55
N ARG A 125 -7.50 -14.60 -0.26
CA ARG A 125 -8.76 -15.19 0.22
C ARG A 125 -9.97 -14.31 -0.08
N ILE A 126 -9.87 -13.00 0.19
CA ILE A 126 -10.96 -12.04 -0.07
C ILE A 126 -11.24 -11.94 -1.57
N CYS A 127 -10.22 -11.85 -2.41
CA CYS A 127 -10.37 -11.77 -3.85
C CYS A 127 -11.07 -13.02 -4.40
N LYS A 128 -10.63 -14.22 -3.97
CA LYS A 128 -11.24 -15.48 -4.35
C LYS A 128 -12.72 -15.55 -3.95
N LEU A 129 -13.08 -15.17 -2.73
CA LEU A 129 -14.47 -15.22 -2.23
C LEU A 129 -15.40 -14.24 -2.94
N ASN A 130 -14.88 -13.18 -3.53
CA ASN A 130 -15.68 -12.15 -4.20
C ASN A 130 -15.55 -12.18 -5.73
N ASN A 131 -14.95 -13.23 -6.31
CA ASN A 131 -14.69 -13.37 -7.74
C ASN A 131 -13.92 -12.16 -8.33
N ILE A 132 -12.93 -11.68 -7.59
CA ILE A 132 -12.07 -10.56 -7.98
C ILE A 132 -10.76 -11.15 -8.53
N ARG A 133 -10.37 -10.73 -9.75
CA ARG A 133 -9.06 -11.08 -10.29
C ARG A 133 -7.98 -10.33 -9.53
N LEU A 134 -7.09 -11.07 -8.87
CA LEU A 134 -5.91 -10.52 -8.20
C LEU A 134 -4.70 -10.60 -9.14
N ILE A 135 -4.01 -9.49 -9.31
CA ILE A 135 -2.79 -9.34 -10.12
C ILE A 135 -1.68 -8.85 -9.18
N PRO A 136 -0.99 -9.77 -8.52
CA PRO A 136 0.13 -9.41 -7.64
C PRO A 136 1.39 -9.19 -8.49
N VAL A 137 2.08 -8.10 -8.28
CA VAL A 137 3.28 -7.74 -9.03
C VAL A 137 4.43 -7.40 -8.10
N MET A 138 5.65 -7.67 -8.54
CA MET A 138 6.86 -7.05 -8.01
C MET A 138 7.22 -5.90 -8.95
N THR A 139 7.38 -4.70 -8.38
CA THR A 139 7.59 -3.49 -9.18
C THR A 139 9.03 -3.34 -9.66
N PRO A 140 9.26 -2.58 -10.73
CA PRO A 140 10.61 -2.24 -11.17
C PRO A 140 11.42 -1.55 -10.09
N ILE A 141 12.72 -1.85 -10.07
CA ILE A 141 13.67 -1.30 -9.12
C ILE A 141 14.94 -0.81 -9.85
N CYS A 142 15.64 0.15 -9.28
CA CYS A 142 16.81 0.74 -9.91
C CYS A 142 17.99 -0.24 -10.06
N SER A 143 18.98 0.11 -10.88
CA SER A 143 20.18 -0.71 -11.12
C SER A 143 21.06 -0.92 -9.87
N LYS A 144 20.95 -0.04 -8.88
CA LYS A 144 21.77 -0.05 -7.64
C LYS A 144 21.24 -0.98 -6.54
N LEU A 145 20.32 -1.88 -6.86
CA LEU A 145 19.84 -2.88 -5.90
C LEU A 145 20.92 -3.91 -5.57
N ILE A 146 21.12 -4.17 -4.27
CA ILE A 146 21.90 -5.29 -3.74
C ILE A 146 20.94 -6.42 -3.40
N GLY A 147 21.26 -7.67 -3.77
CA GLY A 147 20.41 -8.83 -3.45
C GLY A 147 19.29 -9.05 -4.47
N LYS A 148 19.58 -8.90 -5.77
CA LYS A 148 18.62 -9.16 -6.87
C LYS A 148 18.01 -10.58 -6.86
N ASP A 149 18.65 -11.56 -6.22
CA ASP A 149 18.10 -12.90 -6.03
C ASP A 149 16.86 -12.92 -5.12
N TYR A 150 16.56 -11.82 -4.44
CA TYR A 150 15.34 -11.65 -3.65
C TYR A 150 14.07 -11.90 -4.47
N PHE A 151 13.99 -11.35 -5.68
CA PHE A 151 12.83 -11.50 -6.55
C PHE A 151 12.62 -12.95 -6.99
N GLN A 152 13.71 -13.68 -7.25
CA GLN A 152 13.65 -15.11 -7.53
C GLN A 152 13.17 -15.91 -6.32
N LYS A 153 13.62 -15.56 -5.11
CA LYS A 153 13.16 -16.18 -3.87
C LYS A 153 11.68 -15.89 -3.62
N VAL A 154 11.19 -14.69 -3.94
CA VAL A 154 9.76 -14.36 -3.89
C VAL A 154 8.97 -15.24 -4.85
N ASN A 155 9.41 -15.42 -6.09
CA ASN A 155 8.73 -16.30 -7.05
C ASN A 155 8.74 -17.77 -6.62
N LEU A 156 9.77 -18.24 -5.92
CA LEU A 156 9.76 -19.59 -5.33
C LEU A 156 8.74 -19.73 -4.21
N LEU A 157 8.56 -18.66 -3.42
CA LEU A 157 7.60 -18.65 -2.30
C LEU A 157 6.14 -18.47 -2.77
N TYR A 158 5.95 -17.63 -3.80
CA TYR A 158 4.67 -17.22 -4.37
C TYR A 158 4.74 -17.19 -5.90
N PRO A 159 4.60 -18.36 -6.57
CA PRO A 159 4.73 -18.47 -8.03
C PRO A 159 3.72 -17.63 -8.84
N GLU A 160 2.62 -17.21 -8.19
CA GLU A 160 1.58 -16.39 -8.80
C GLU A 160 1.95 -14.91 -8.92
N ILE A 161 3.05 -14.44 -8.31
CA ILE A 161 3.47 -13.04 -8.36
C ILE A 161 4.25 -12.79 -9.66
N TYR A 162 3.79 -11.81 -10.43
CA TYR A 162 4.46 -11.40 -11.67
C TYR A 162 5.69 -10.55 -11.36
N ASN A 163 6.85 -10.98 -11.84
CA ASN A 163 8.10 -10.26 -11.65
C ASN A 163 8.32 -9.24 -12.76
N TYR A 164 8.37 -7.96 -12.39
CA TYR A 164 8.64 -6.82 -13.29
C TYR A 164 9.91 -6.05 -12.89
N GLU A 165 10.79 -6.63 -12.07
CA GLU A 165 11.97 -5.95 -11.51
C GLU A 165 12.82 -5.21 -12.55
N ASP A 166 13.00 -5.81 -13.74
CA ASP A 166 13.85 -5.30 -14.81
C ASP A 166 13.04 -4.65 -15.98
N ARG A 167 11.72 -4.45 -15.85
CA ARG A 167 10.90 -3.96 -16.97
C ARG A 167 11.00 -2.45 -17.20
N VAL A 168 11.52 -1.70 -16.23
CA VAL A 168 11.91 -0.30 -16.33
C VAL A 168 13.34 -0.20 -15.84
N ASP A 169 14.28 -0.23 -16.77
CA ASP A 169 15.71 -0.42 -16.54
C ASP A 169 16.54 0.89 -16.51
N ASP A 170 15.99 2.01 -16.98
CA ASP A 170 16.68 3.31 -16.97
C ASP A 170 16.48 4.00 -15.60
N ASP A 171 17.57 4.21 -14.88
CA ASP A 171 17.63 4.85 -13.57
C ASP A 171 16.99 6.25 -13.55
N LYS A 172 16.86 6.92 -14.71
CA LYS A 172 16.12 8.20 -14.82
C LYS A 172 14.63 8.07 -14.52
N ASN A 173 14.08 6.86 -14.52
CA ASN A 173 12.70 6.59 -14.21
C ASN A 173 12.43 6.44 -12.71
N PHE A 174 13.43 6.66 -11.85
CA PHE A 174 13.32 6.50 -10.41
C PHE A 174 13.59 7.80 -9.66
N SER A 175 12.80 8.08 -8.63
CA SER A 175 13.04 9.15 -7.66
C SER A 175 13.94 8.68 -6.52
N SER A 176 13.85 7.42 -6.13
CA SER A 176 14.79 6.68 -5.28
C SER A 176 14.82 5.24 -5.75
N CYS A 177 15.76 4.42 -5.30
CA CYS A 177 15.92 3.07 -5.85
C CYS A 177 14.66 2.21 -5.78
N ALA A 178 13.89 2.32 -4.71
CA ALA A 178 12.62 1.58 -4.53
C ALA A 178 11.37 2.36 -4.98
N HIS A 179 11.50 3.55 -5.57
CA HIS A 179 10.37 4.38 -5.96
C HIS A 179 10.56 4.98 -7.34
N MET A 180 9.72 4.59 -8.27
CA MET A 180 9.65 5.24 -9.57
C MET A 180 9.23 6.71 -9.45
N ASN A 181 9.75 7.57 -10.31
CA ASN A 181 9.25 8.92 -10.50
C ASN A 181 7.98 8.91 -11.39
N ASP A 182 7.42 10.09 -11.69
CA ASP A 182 6.20 10.21 -12.51
C ASP A 182 6.35 9.54 -13.89
N ALA A 183 7.50 9.71 -14.55
CA ALA A 183 7.76 9.11 -15.85
C ALA A 183 7.84 7.57 -15.78
N GLY A 184 8.57 7.05 -14.80
CA GLY A 184 8.69 5.61 -14.55
C GLY A 184 7.36 4.96 -14.17
N ALA A 185 6.58 5.61 -13.31
CA ALA A 185 5.26 5.13 -12.91
C ALA A 185 4.28 5.06 -14.10
N LYS A 186 4.30 6.04 -15.00
CA LYS A 186 3.50 6.02 -16.25
C LYS A 186 3.92 4.89 -17.16
N LYS A 187 5.24 4.78 -17.44
CA LYS A 187 5.80 3.69 -18.26
C LYS A 187 5.43 2.32 -17.71
N PHE A 188 5.57 2.11 -16.41
CA PHE A 188 5.20 0.85 -15.77
C PHE A 188 3.70 0.58 -15.84
N THR A 189 2.87 1.62 -15.66
CA THR A 189 1.42 1.49 -15.79
C THR A 189 1.02 1.05 -17.20
N GLU A 190 1.64 1.59 -18.25
CA GLU A 190 1.41 1.19 -19.65
C GLU A 190 1.75 -0.29 -19.83
N ILE A 191 2.91 -0.77 -19.34
CA ILE A 191 3.30 -2.18 -19.39
C ILE A 191 2.25 -3.09 -18.73
N ILE A 192 1.79 -2.73 -17.53
CA ILE A 192 0.76 -3.50 -16.82
C ILE A 192 -0.57 -3.52 -17.59
N LEU A 193 -0.95 -2.39 -18.20
CA LEU A 193 -2.18 -2.32 -18.99
C LEU A 193 -2.11 -3.16 -20.26
N GLU A 194 -0.99 -3.18 -20.94
CA GLU A 194 -0.77 -4.03 -22.12
C GLU A 194 -0.80 -5.51 -21.76
N ASP A 195 -0.16 -5.92 -20.67
CA ASP A 195 -0.06 -7.32 -20.27
C ASP A 195 -1.39 -7.89 -19.75
N PHE A 196 -2.19 -7.10 -19.04
CA PHE A 196 -3.39 -7.62 -18.36
C PHE A 196 -4.73 -7.11 -18.94
N PHE A 197 -4.71 -6.04 -19.70
CA PHE A 197 -5.91 -5.37 -20.25
C PHE A 197 -5.69 -4.94 -21.69
N PRO A 198 -5.25 -5.87 -22.59
CA PRO A 198 -5.08 -5.53 -24.00
C PRO A 198 -6.39 -5.02 -24.58
N LYS A 199 -6.30 -4.01 -25.50
CA LYS A 199 -7.46 -3.42 -26.19
C LYS A 199 -8.05 -4.37 -27.18
#